data_7477a73fed20595505d85207a56dad48
#
_entry.id   7477a73fed20595505d85207a56dad48
#
_cell.length_a   1.000
_cell.length_b   1.000
_cell.length_c   1.000
_cell.angle_alpha   90.00
_cell.angle_beta   90.00
_cell.angle_gamma   90.00
#
_symmetry.space_group_name_H-M   'P 1'
#
loop_
_entity.id
_entity.type
_entity.pdbx_description
1 polymer ?
#
loop_
_entity_poly.entity_id
_entity_poly.type
_entity_poly.pdbx_seq_one_letter_code
_entity_poly.pdbx_strand_id
1 'polypeptide(L)'
;MTDGIGVDAALECVGTGQSMATAFRIARVGSIVGAIGAPHDVVVPIETVIFRNIGLRGGVSPVRRYIPELLEDVLEGNMNPGLVFDFTTDLNGITEAYVVMDER
;
A
#
# COMPACT_ATOMS: atom_id res chain seq x y z
N MET A 1 4.11 20.18 7.71
CA MET A 1 3.12 19.62 6.80
C MET A 1 1.72 19.57 7.43
N THR A 2 1.54 19.05 8.64
CA THR A 2 0.22 18.86 9.25
C THR A 2 0.10 19.57 10.60
N ASP A 3 1.08 20.37 11.00
CA ASP A 3 1.18 21.10 12.28
C ASP A 3 0.90 20.22 13.52
N GLY A 4 1.27 18.92 13.42
CA GLY A 4 1.07 17.93 14.47
C GLY A 4 -0.32 17.28 14.51
N ILE A 5 -1.26 17.69 13.65
CA ILE A 5 -2.62 17.15 13.61
C ILE A 5 -2.65 15.72 13.06
N GLY A 6 -1.85 15.44 12.06
CA GLY A 6 -1.83 14.18 11.31
C GLY A 6 -2.55 14.27 9.97
N VAL A 7 -2.61 13.16 9.25
CA VAL A 7 -3.19 13.08 7.89
C VAL A 7 -4.66 12.63 7.94
N ASP A 8 -5.46 13.07 6.98
CA ASP A 8 -6.88 12.71 6.85
C ASP A 8 -7.11 11.24 6.49
N ALA A 9 -6.18 10.63 5.78
CA ALA A 9 -6.15 9.21 5.46
C ALA A 9 -4.70 8.74 5.35
N ALA A 10 -4.43 7.52 5.79
CA ALA A 10 -3.14 6.85 5.61
C ALA A 10 -3.35 5.54 4.85
N LEU A 11 -2.53 5.28 3.83
CA LEU A 11 -2.53 4.02 3.10
C LEU A 11 -1.31 3.20 3.54
N GLU A 12 -1.57 2.02 4.05
CA GLU A 12 -0.58 1.02 4.42
C GLU A 12 -0.49 0.00 3.28
N CYS A 13 0.68 -0.10 2.63
CA CYS A 13 0.85 -0.90 1.41
C CYS A 13 1.96 -1.96 1.54
N VAL A 14 2.54 -2.13 2.72
CA VAL A 14 3.69 -3.03 2.96
C VAL A 14 3.28 -4.33 3.66
N GLY A 15 2.40 -4.23 4.66
CA GLY A 15 1.90 -5.38 5.41
C GLY A 15 2.75 -5.80 6.61
N THR A 16 3.64 -4.94 7.09
CA THR A 16 4.44 -5.22 8.30
C THR A 16 3.86 -4.55 9.55
N GLY A 17 4.18 -5.06 10.73
CA GLY A 17 3.80 -4.44 11.99
C GLY A 17 4.32 -3.00 12.12
N GLN A 18 5.52 -2.72 11.62
CA GLN A 18 6.12 -1.39 11.66
C GLN A 18 5.39 -0.39 10.75
N SER A 19 5.07 -0.79 9.52
CA SER A 19 4.36 0.07 8.57
C SER A 19 2.93 0.35 9.04
N MET A 20 2.24 -0.65 9.58
CA MET A 20 0.92 -0.50 10.18
C MET A 20 0.95 0.46 11.38
N ALA A 21 1.89 0.28 12.30
CA ALA A 21 2.05 1.19 13.45
C ALA A 21 2.34 2.64 12.98
N THR A 22 3.12 2.80 11.93
CA THR A 22 3.39 4.10 11.33
C THR A 22 2.13 4.72 10.76
N ALA A 23 1.32 3.96 10.00
CA ALA A 23 0.06 4.43 9.44
C ALA A 23 -0.90 4.95 10.53
N PHE A 24 -1.07 4.21 11.62
CA PHE A 24 -1.89 4.65 12.75
C PHE A 24 -1.31 5.87 13.47
N ARG A 25 0.00 5.99 13.57
CA ARG A 25 0.67 7.12 14.22
C ARG A 25 0.47 8.42 13.47
N ILE A 26 0.58 8.40 12.14
CA ILE A 26 0.46 9.61 11.29
C ILE A 26 -0.98 10.01 11.03
N ALA A 27 -1.94 9.10 11.15
CA ALA A 27 -3.35 9.35 10.98
C ALA A 27 -3.88 10.30 12.06
N ARG A 28 -4.68 11.31 11.70
CA ARG A 28 -5.32 12.19 12.71
C ARG A 28 -6.48 11.49 13.42
N VAL A 29 -6.95 12.09 14.50
CA VAL A 29 -8.17 11.66 15.19
C VAL A 29 -9.36 11.70 14.22
N GLY A 30 -10.20 10.68 14.23
CA GLY A 30 -11.38 10.56 13.38
C GLY A 30 -11.09 10.23 11.90
N SER A 31 -9.87 9.84 11.57
CA SER A 31 -9.46 9.51 10.20
C SER A 31 -9.56 8.02 9.89
N ILE A 32 -9.08 7.61 8.73
CA ILE A 32 -9.12 6.22 8.27
C ILE A 32 -7.71 5.77 7.87
N VAL A 33 -7.33 4.57 8.30
CA VAL A 33 -6.21 3.81 7.78
C VAL A 33 -6.73 2.78 6.79
N GLY A 34 -6.26 2.85 5.54
CA GLY A 34 -6.52 1.86 4.51
C GLY A 34 -5.36 0.87 4.43
N ALA A 35 -5.60 -0.41 4.68
CA ALA A 35 -4.60 -1.46 4.59
C ALA A 35 -4.76 -2.23 3.27
N ILE A 36 -3.75 -2.14 2.41
CA ILE A 36 -3.67 -2.82 1.11
C ILE A 36 -2.57 -3.87 1.13
N GLY A 37 -1.51 -3.63 1.91
CA GLY A 37 -0.45 -4.61 2.13
C GLY A 37 -0.98 -5.89 2.77
N ALA A 38 -0.51 -7.05 2.29
CA ALA A 38 -0.87 -8.33 2.88
C ALA A 38 -0.27 -8.42 4.30
N PRO A 39 -1.10 -8.47 5.35
CA PRO A 39 -0.58 -8.42 6.72
C PRO A 39 0.10 -9.73 7.10
N HIS A 40 1.33 -9.63 7.62
CA HIS A 40 2.08 -10.74 8.18
C HIS A 40 2.37 -10.42 9.65
N ASP A 41 1.80 -11.19 10.56
CA ASP A 41 1.97 -11.05 12.03
C ASP A 41 1.71 -9.62 12.55
N VAL A 42 0.75 -8.94 11.95
CA VAL A 42 0.40 -7.56 12.29
C VAL A 42 -0.58 -7.53 13.44
N VAL A 43 -0.21 -6.83 14.50
CA VAL A 43 -1.11 -6.52 15.62
C VAL A 43 -1.75 -5.15 15.40
N VAL A 44 -3.07 -5.11 15.36
CA VAL A 44 -3.81 -3.84 15.28
C VAL A 44 -3.86 -3.20 16.68
N PRO A 45 -3.42 -1.94 16.83
CA PRO A 45 -3.43 -1.24 18.12
C PRO A 45 -4.86 -0.82 18.48
N ILE A 46 -5.65 -1.75 18.97
CA ILE A 46 -7.09 -1.55 19.20
C ILE A 46 -7.42 -0.38 20.13
N GLU A 47 -6.59 -0.13 21.13
CA GLU A 47 -6.73 1.03 22.00
C GLU A 47 -6.61 2.34 21.21
N THR A 48 -5.61 2.45 20.34
CA THR A 48 -5.43 3.61 19.45
C THR A 48 -6.62 3.79 18.53
N VAL A 49 -7.14 2.70 17.95
CA VAL A 49 -8.33 2.70 17.10
C VAL A 49 -9.52 3.30 17.83
N ILE A 50 -9.78 2.83 19.05
CA ILE A 50 -10.94 3.26 19.84
C ILE A 50 -10.75 4.68 20.38
N PHE A 51 -9.67 4.96 21.09
CA PHE A 51 -9.49 6.25 21.77
C PHE A 51 -9.20 7.41 20.82
N ARG A 52 -8.67 7.14 19.64
CA ARG A 52 -8.48 8.16 18.60
C ARG A 52 -9.57 8.13 17.52
N ASN A 53 -10.55 7.25 17.63
CA ASN A 53 -11.64 7.10 16.67
C ASN A 53 -11.12 6.93 15.22
N ILE A 54 -10.09 6.12 15.04
CA ILE A 54 -9.49 5.86 13.74
C ILE A 54 -10.13 4.62 13.12
N GLY A 55 -10.70 4.75 11.92
CA GLY A 55 -11.21 3.62 11.16
C GLY A 55 -10.07 2.80 10.54
N LEU A 56 -10.22 1.47 10.51
CA LEU A 56 -9.39 0.58 9.71
C LEU A 56 -10.26 -0.03 8.60
N ARG A 57 -9.78 0.09 7.37
CA ARG A 57 -10.39 -0.55 6.20
C ARG A 57 -9.31 -1.22 5.37
N GLY A 58 -9.65 -2.30 4.73
CA GLY A 58 -8.72 -3.02 3.88
C GLY A 58 -9.34 -4.30 3.33
N GLY A 59 -8.55 -4.99 2.56
CA GLY A 59 -8.95 -6.25 1.96
C GLY A 59 -8.12 -6.55 0.72
N VAL A 60 -8.40 -7.69 0.11
CA VAL A 60 -7.78 -8.10 -1.14
C VAL A 60 -8.29 -7.21 -2.26
N SER A 61 -7.37 -6.59 -3.01
CA SER A 61 -7.72 -5.75 -4.15
C SER A 61 -8.47 -6.55 -5.22
N PRO A 62 -9.67 -6.15 -5.62
CA PRO A 62 -10.44 -6.84 -6.66
C PRO A 62 -9.90 -6.47 -8.06
N VAL A 63 -8.65 -6.84 -8.34
CA VAL A 63 -7.88 -6.44 -9.53
C VAL A 63 -8.69 -6.64 -10.82
N ARG A 64 -9.34 -7.79 -10.95
CA ARG A 64 -10.09 -8.15 -12.17
C ARG A 64 -11.23 -7.16 -12.47
N ARG A 65 -11.80 -6.52 -11.46
CA ARG A 65 -12.85 -5.51 -11.61
C ARG A 65 -12.31 -4.21 -12.22
N TYR A 66 -11.07 -3.83 -11.86
CA TYR A 66 -10.48 -2.56 -12.26
C TYR A 66 -9.62 -2.64 -13.52
N ILE A 67 -9.25 -3.85 -13.99
CA ILE A 67 -8.45 -4.00 -15.21
C ILE A 67 -9.04 -3.27 -16.41
N PRO A 68 -10.34 -3.34 -16.73
CA PRO A 68 -10.90 -2.65 -17.90
C PRO A 68 -10.69 -1.14 -17.84
N GLU A 69 -10.96 -0.51 -16.69
CA GLU A 69 -10.78 0.92 -16.44
C GLU A 69 -9.31 1.32 -16.54
N LEU A 70 -8.44 0.59 -15.85
CA LEU A 70 -6.99 0.85 -15.86
C LEU A 70 -6.36 0.65 -17.24
N LEU A 71 -6.88 -0.30 -18.02
CA LEU A 71 -6.41 -0.53 -19.38
C LEU A 71 -6.74 0.64 -20.31
N GLU A 72 -7.93 1.22 -20.18
CA GLU A 72 -8.30 2.44 -20.92
C GLU A 72 -7.35 3.59 -20.60
N ASP A 73 -7.08 3.83 -19.31
CA ASP A 73 -6.11 4.87 -18.86
C ASP A 73 -4.71 4.66 -19.44
N VAL A 74 -4.25 3.41 -19.52
CA VAL A 74 -2.95 3.09 -20.12
C VAL A 74 -2.96 3.34 -21.63
N LEU A 75 -4.01 2.92 -22.33
CA LEU A 75 -4.12 3.08 -23.79
C LEU A 75 -4.28 4.54 -24.23
N GLU A 76 -4.93 5.36 -23.40
CA GLU A 76 -5.09 6.79 -23.62
C GLU A 76 -3.86 7.60 -23.18
N GLY A 77 -2.89 6.97 -22.53
CA GLY A 77 -1.67 7.63 -22.03
C GLY A 77 -1.86 8.42 -20.72
N ASN A 78 -3.01 8.27 -20.05
CA ASN A 78 -3.29 8.88 -18.76
C ASN A 78 -2.47 8.23 -17.63
N MET A 79 -2.09 6.97 -17.82
CA MET A 79 -1.26 6.20 -16.90
C MET A 79 -0.11 5.51 -17.65
N ASN A 80 1.10 5.60 -17.10
CA ASN A 80 2.25 4.87 -17.62
C ASN A 80 2.81 3.92 -16.53
N PRO A 81 2.32 2.69 -16.43
CA PRO A 81 2.78 1.73 -15.42
C PRO A 81 4.23 1.27 -15.68
N GLY A 82 4.76 1.47 -16.88
CA GLY A 82 6.13 1.11 -17.24
C GLY A 82 7.20 1.87 -16.43
N LEU A 83 6.86 3.04 -15.88
CA LEU A 83 7.79 3.87 -15.11
C LEU A 83 8.25 3.23 -13.78
N VAL A 84 7.53 2.21 -13.28
CA VAL A 84 7.91 1.52 -12.04
C VAL A 84 8.84 0.33 -12.27
N PHE A 85 9.06 -0.06 -13.53
CA PHE A 85 9.95 -1.16 -13.88
C PHE A 85 11.35 -0.62 -14.17
N ASP A 86 12.32 -1.07 -13.41
CA ASP A 86 13.72 -0.66 -13.50
C ASP A 86 14.68 -1.85 -13.80
N PHE A 87 14.13 -3.06 -13.92
CA PHE A 87 14.86 -4.25 -14.29
C PHE A 87 14.15 -5.03 -15.41
N THR A 88 14.87 -5.39 -16.45
CA THR A 88 14.34 -6.17 -17.57
C THR A 88 15.24 -7.36 -17.83
N THR A 89 14.68 -8.54 -17.97
CA THR A 89 15.40 -9.77 -18.28
C THR A 89 14.53 -10.68 -19.15
N ASP A 90 15.16 -11.71 -19.71
CA ASP A 90 14.48 -12.83 -20.36
C ASP A 90 14.22 -13.99 -19.38
N LEU A 91 13.64 -15.07 -19.86
CA LEU A 91 13.35 -16.25 -19.04
C LEU A 91 14.61 -16.94 -18.46
N ASN A 92 15.77 -16.76 -19.07
CA ASN A 92 17.02 -17.36 -18.57
C ASN A 92 17.53 -16.59 -17.35
N GLY A 93 17.25 -15.29 -17.26
CA GLY A 93 17.63 -14.44 -16.13
C GLY A 93 16.62 -14.40 -14.98
N ILE A 94 15.61 -15.26 -14.96
CA ILE A 94 14.52 -15.19 -13.96
C ILE A 94 15.03 -15.42 -12.52
N THR A 95 16.04 -16.26 -12.34
CA THR A 95 16.63 -16.51 -11.02
C THR A 95 17.32 -15.25 -10.49
N GLU A 96 18.05 -14.54 -11.34
CA GLU A 96 18.67 -13.26 -10.99
C GLU A 96 17.61 -12.19 -10.66
N ALA A 97 16.51 -12.15 -11.42
CA ALA A 97 15.42 -11.23 -11.17
C ALA A 97 14.83 -11.40 -9.76
N TYR A 98 14.65 -12.62 -9.29
CA TYR A 98 14.19 -12.88 -7.92
C TYR A 98 15.20 -12.46 -6.86
N VAL A 99 16.50 -12.67 -7.09
CA VAL A 99 17.56 -12.20 -6.18
C VAL A 99 17.52 -10.67 -6.06
N VAL A 100 17.46 -9.97 -7.19
CA VAL A 100 17.38 -8.49 -7.21
C VAL A 100 16.12 -7.98 -6.50
N MET A 101 14.99 -8.69 -6.60
CA MET A 101 13.78 -8.34 -5.85
C MET A 101 13.94 -8.51 -4.33
N ASP A 102 14.63 -9.54 -3.89
CA ASP A 102 14.79 -9.88 -2.47
C ASP A 102 15.79 -8.95 -1.76
N GLU A 103 16.75 -8.41 -2.49
CA GLU A 103 17.80 -7.52 -1.98
C GLU A 103 17.38 -6.05 -1.85
N ARG A 104 16.16 -5.69 -2.25
CA ARG A 104 15.59 -4.34 -2.13
C ARG A 104 14.77 -4.20 -0.86
#